data_75060e1ba944647b9cb5610d23e2156f
#
_entry.id   75060e1ba944647b9cb5610d23e2156f
#
_cell.length_a   1.000
_cell.length_b   1.000
_cell.length_c   1.000
_cell.angle_alpha   90.00
_cell.angle_beta   90.00
_cell.angle_gamma   90.00
#
_symmetry.space_group_name_H-M   'P 1'
#
loop_
_entity.id
_entity.type
_entity.pdbx_description
1 polymer ?
#
loop_
_entity_poly.entity_id
_entity_poly.type
_entity_poly.pdbx_seq_one_letter_code
_entity_poly.pdbx_strand_id
1 'polypeptide(L)'
;KEKTFYENIVQIGKKDDTPVVGADGKLTEEAKAAIEILEQYAKTFQERNPNLYLFNCVMHLDEATPHLHIDYIPVANGYKTGMKTRNSLTKALQQMGFAKAVSKKENETVAWQQRERAYLTELCQEKGIDVEVLGIQRDNLTLPEYKAAMRKVEKLEQNL
;
A
#
# COMPACT_ATOMS: atom_id res chain seq x y z
N LYS A 1 3.06 17.78 12.78
CA LYS A 1 3.95 17.03 13.67
C LYS A 1 4.23 15.65 13.09
N GLU A 2 5.48 15.30 12.94
CA GLU A 2 5.89 14.03 12.36
C GLU A 2 5.54 12.85 13.27
N LYS A 3 5.06 11.76 12.66
CA LYS A 3 4.85 10.51 13.36
C LYS A 3 6.18 9.80 13.58
N THR A 4 6.30 9.01 14.65
CA THR A 4 7.49 8.22 14.92
C THR A 4 7.72 7.19 13.81
N PHE A 5 6.65 6.52 13.38
CA PHE A 5 6.69 5.57 12.27
C PHE A 5 5.36 5.58 11.52
N TYR A 6 5.36 4.96 10.36
CA TYR A 6 4.17 4.82 9.51
C TYR A 6 3.92 3.35 9.24
N GLU A 7 2.66 3.01 9.03
CA GLU A 7 2.24 1.67 8.66
C GLU A 7 1.45 1.69 7.36
N ASN A 8 1.81 0.80 6.43
CA ASN A 8 1.02 0.53 5.25
C ASN A 8 0.47 -0.89 5.34
N ILE A 9 -0.79 -1.03 4.98
CA ILE A 9 -1.44 -2.34 4.87
C ILE A 9 -1.62 -2.63 3.38
N VAL A 10 -1.07 -3.74 2.92
CA VAL A 10 -1.12 -4.14 1.52
C VAL A 10 -1.97 -5.40 1.40
N GLN A 11 -2.96 -5.35 0.53
CA GLN A 11 -3.91 -6.44 0.32
C GLN A 11 -4.16 -6.60 -1.18
N ILE A 12 -4.28 -7.86 -1.61
CA ILE A 12 -4.65 -8.20 -2.98
C ILE A 12 -6.01 -8.91 -2.92
N GLY A 13 -7.00 -8.33 -3.63
CA GLY A 13 -8.34 -8.89 -3.64
C GLY A 13 -9.12 -8.65 -2.35
N LYS A 14 -10.19 -9.39 -2.20
CA LYS A 14 -11.09 -9.31 -1.04
C LYS A 14 -11.60 -10.71 -0.68
N LYS A 15 -12.36 -10.80 0.40
CA LYS A 15 -12.88 -12.08 0.92
C LYS A 15 -13.55 -12.96 -0.15
N ASP A 16 -14.29 -12.34 -1.06
CA ASP A 16 -15.08 -13.08 -2.06
C ASP A 16 -14.21 -13.72 -3.16
N ASP A 17 -13.09 -13.07 -3.53
CA ASP A 17 -12.22 -13.52 -4.61
C ASP A 17 -10.89 -14.11 -4.12
N THR A 18 -10.43 -13.73 -2.92
CA THR A 18 -9.15 -14.18 -2.38
C THR A 18 -9.29 -14.56 -0.89
N PRO A 19 -10.16 -15.52 -0.55
CA PRO A 19 -10.26 -15.98 0.84
C PRO A 19 -9.00 -16.76 1.24
N VAL A 20 -8.60 -16.64 2.50
CA VAL A 20 -7.43 -17.37 3.01
C VAL A 20 -7.68 -18.87 2.98
N VAL A 21 -8.85 -19.30 3.46
CA VAL A 21 -9.20 -20.71 3.62
C VAL A 21 -10.44 -21.04 2.82
N GLY A 22 -10.39 -22.15 2.09
CA GLY A 22 -11.52 -22.67 1.34
C GLY A 22 -12.45 -23.54 2.19
N ALA A 23 -13.48 -24.10 1.56
CA ALA A 23 -14.46 -24.98 2.20
C ALA A 23 -13.82 -26.27 2.77
N ASP A 24 -12.67 -26.67 2.24
CA ASP A 24 -11.91 -27.85 2.68
C ASP A 24 -10.98 -27.56 3.88
N GLY A 25 -10.97 -26.32 4.39
CA GLY A 25 -10.10 -25.91 5.48
C GLY A 25 -8.64 -25.68 5.10
N LYS A 26 -8.31 -25.70 3.81
CA LYS A 26 -6.95 -25.47 3.30
C LYS A 26 -6.83 -24.11 2.65
N LEU A 27 -5.58 -23.60 2.54
CA LEU A 27 -5.31 -22.37 1.81
C LEU A 27 -5.82 -22.48 0.37
N THR A 28 -6.52 -21.44 -0.09
CA THR A 28 -6.97 -21.38 -1.49
C THR A 28 -5.79 -21.12 -2.43
N GLU A 29 -5.93 -21.48 -3.69
CA GLU A 29 -4.91 -21.18 -4.71
C GLU A 29 -4.74 -19.68 -4.89
N GLU A 30 -5.84 -18.92 -4.80
CA GLU A 30 -5.84 -17.46 -4.86
C GLU A 30 -5.05 -16.87 -3.69
N ALA A 31 -5.21 -17.42 -2.48
CA ALA A 31 -4.46 -16.99 -1.30
C ALA A 31 -2.98 -17.30 -1.44
N LYS A 32 -2.62 -18.46 -1.96
CA LYS A 32 -1.21 -18.83 -2.21
C LYS A 32 -0.55 -17.87 -3.19
N ALA A 33 -1.22 -17.53 -4.28
CA ALA A 33 -0.72 -16.57 -5.26
C ALA A 33 -0.56 -15.19 -4.64
N ALA A 34 -1.54 -14.73 -3.87
CA ALA A 34 -1.48 -13.45 -3.18
C ALA A 34 -0.32 -13.39 -2.17
N ILE A 35 -0.11 -14.45 -1.41
CA ILE A 35 1.00 -14.56 -0.44
C ILE A 35 2.35 -14.42 -1.15
N GLU A 36 2.55 -15.12 -2.27
CA GLU A 36 3.79 -15.05 -3.05
C GLU A 36 4.06 -13.63 -3.54
N ILE A 37 3.03 -12.95 -4.05
CA ILE A 37 3.12 -11.58 -4.53
C ILE A 37 3.46 -10.63 -3.38
N LEU A 38 2.78 -10.76 -2.25
CA LEU A 38 3.02 -9.92 -1.07
C LEU A 38 4.42 -10.16 -0.47
N GLU A 39 4.90 -11.39 -0.50
CA GLU A 39 6.28 -11.71 -0.08
C GLU A 39 7.30 -11.02 -0.99
N GLN A 40 7.10 -11.07 -2.29
CA GLN A 40 7.98 -10.41 -3.26
C GLN A 40 7.95 -8.88 -3.07
N TYR A 41 6.78 -8.33 -2.84
CA TYR A 41 6.61 -6.91 -2.52
C TYR A 41 7.40 -6.54 -1.26
N ALA A 42 7.29 -7.34 -0.20
CA ALA A 42 7.99 -7.11 1.05
C ALA A 42 9.51 -7.20 0.90
N LYS A 43 10.00 -8.23 0.21
CA LYS A 43 11.45 -8.46 0.00
C LYS A 43 12.13 -7.33 -0.75
N THR A 44 11.42 -6.66 -1.65
CA THR A 44 11.98 -5.59 -2.48
C THR A 44 11.65 -4.19 -1.96
N PHE A 45 10.89 -4.08 -0.87
CA PHE A 45 10.45 -2.79 -0.33
C PHE A 45 11.63 -1.88 0.03
N GLN A 46 12.61 -2.39 0.77
CA GLN A 46 13.75 -1.60 1.22
C GLN A 46 14.62 -1.11 0.06
N GLU A 47 14.82 -1.95 -0.95
CA GLU A 47 15.55 -1.58 -2.16
C GLU A 47 14.89 -0.43 -2.92
N ARG A 48 13.56 -0.52 -3.09
CA ARG A 48 12.80 0.52 -3.77
C ARG A 48 12.71 1.80 -2.96
N ASN A 49 12.81 1.70 -1.63
CA ASN A 49 12.55 2.80 -0.71
C ASN A 49 13.71 3.00 0.26
N PRO A 50 14.89 3.45 -0.23
CA PRO A 50 16.08 3.54 0.61
C PRO A 50 15.98 4.54 1.76
N ASN A 51 15.08 5.52 1.66
CA ASN A 51 14.86 6.52 2.71
C ASN A 51 13.72 6.16 3.66
N LEU A 52 13.11 4.98 3.49
CA LEU A 52 12.09 4.46 4.38
C LEU A 52 12.66 3.23 5.08
N TYR A 53 13.08 3.39 6.33
CA TYR A 53 13.68 2.29 7.09
C TYR A 53 12.62 1.29 7.50
N LEU A 54 12.62 0.12 6.88
CA LEU A 54 11.70 -0.96 7.18
C LEU A 54 12.17 -1.69 8.44
N PHE A 55 11.41 -1.61 9.51
CA PHE A 55 11.77 -2.26 10.76
C PHE A 55 10.83 -3.40 11.16
N ASN A 56 9.65 -3.48 10.56
CA ASN A 56 8.70 -4.55 10.84
C ASN A 56 7.85 -4.85 9.62
N CYS A 57 7.68 -6.14 9.32
CA CYS A 57 6.88 -6.59 8.20
C CYS A 57 6.21 -7.91 8.58
N VAL A 58 4.89 -7.93 8.65
CA VAL A 58 4.12 -9.08 9.13
C VAL A 58 3.02 -9.44 8.14
N MET A 59 2.94 -10.72 7.80
CA MET A 59 1.86 -11.28 6.99
C MET A 59 0.76 -11.80 7.92
N HIS A 60 -0.44 -11.27 7.78
CA HIS A 60 -1.61 -11.73 8.54
C HIS A 60 -2.44 -12.66 7.68
N LEU A 61 -2.62 -13.91 8.13
CA LEU A 61 -3.39 -14.94 7.45
C LEU A 61 -4.60 -15.42 8.27
N ASP A 62 -4.78 -14.84 9.44
CA ASP A 62 -5.89 -15.14 10.36
C ASP A 62 -7.16 -14.34 10.06
N GLU A 63 -7.09 -13.45 9.09
CA GLU A 63 -8.23 -12.67 8.61
C GLU A 63 -8.82 -13.26 7.32
N ALA A 64 -9.87 -12.65 6.82
CA ALA A 64 -10.60 -13.15 5.65
C ALA A 64 -9.76 -13.21 4.37
N THR A 65 -8.75 -12.32 4.24
CA THR A 65 -7.89 -12.20 3.07
C THR A 65 -6.44 -11.95 3.56
N PRO A 66 -5.40 -12.46 2.86
CA PRO A 66 -4.03 -12.17 3.27
C PRO A 66 -3.74 -10.68 3.30
N HIS A 67 -3.15 -10.20 4.40
CA HIS A 67 -2.75 -8.81 4.59
C HIS A 67 -1.29 -8.72 4.95
N LEU A 68 -0.56 -7.80 4.31
CA LEU A 68 0.82 -7.49 4.65
C LEU A 68 0.84 -6.15 5.38
N HIS A 69 1.36 -6.16 6.62
CA HIS A 69 1.58 -4.94 7.41
C HIS A 69 3.04 -4.56 7.31
N ILE A 70 3.32 -3.36 6.83
CA ILE A 70 4.68 -2.83 6.65
C ILE A 70 4.82 -1.60 7.53
N ASP A 71 5.77 -1.65 8.48
CA ASP A 71 6.07 -0.53 9.37
C ASP A 71 7.44 0.04 9.02
N TYR A 72 7.48 1.35 8.79
CA TYR A 72 8.72 2.01 8.37
C TYR A 72 8.89 3.37 9.03
N ILE A 73 10.16 3.78 9.14
CA ILE A 73 10.55 5.08 9.66
C ILE A 73 11.17 5.87 8.50
N PRO A 74 10.60 7.04 8.14
CA PRO A 74 11.23 7.86 7.11
C PRO A 74 12.50 8.50 7.62
N VAL A 75 13.55 8.45 6.80
CA VAL A 75 14.88 8.95 7.15
C VAL A 75 15.31 9.98 6.11
N ALA A 76 15.38 11.24 6.51
CA ALA A 76 15.86 12.33 5.67
C ALA A 76 17.23 12.78 6.15
N ASN A 77 18.14 13.00 5.21
CA ASN A 77 19.54 13.32 5.48
C ASN A 77 19.91 14.72 4.97
N GLY A 78 21.10 15.18 5.35
CA GLY A 78 21.67 16.40 4.77
C GLY A 78 21.19 17.71 5.37
N TYR A 79 20.64 17.70 6.57
CA TYR A 79 20.27 18.94 7.26
C TYR A 79 21.52 19.68 7.73
N LYS A 80 21.55 21.00 7.45
CA LYS A 80 22.67 21.86 7.79
C LYS A 80 22.68 22.32 9.24
N THR A 81 21.51 22.38 9.88
CA THR A 81 21.35 22.82 11.27
C THR A 81 20.66 21.72 12.09
N GLY A 82 21.01 21.63 13.36
CA GLY A 82 20.48 20.60 14.25
C GLY A 82 20.98 19.21 13.90
N MET A 83 20.14 18.20 14.06
CA MET A 83 20.48 16.84 13.66
C MET A 83 20.56 16.71 12.14
N LYS A 84 21.63 16.08 11.65
CA LYS A 84 21.85 15.90 10.20
C LYS A 84 20.86 14.91 9.58
N THR A 85 20.36 13.98 10.37
CA THR A 85 19.37 12.98 9.95
C THR A 85 18.11 13.15 10.78
N ARG A 86 16.97 13.18 10.12
CA ARG A 86 15.68 13.42 10.78
C ARG A 86 14.57 12.52 10.24
N ASN A 87 13.56 12.29 11.08
CA ASN A 87 12.31 11.67 10.68
C ASN A 87 11.46 12.71 9.95
N SER A 88 11.37 12.61 8.64
CA SER A 88 10.52 13.46 7.81
C SER A 88 10.10 12.68 6.57
N LEU A 89 8.81 12.33 6.48
CA LEU A 89 8.29 11.57 5.34
C LEU A 89 8.41 12.38 4.04
N THR A 90 7.96 13.62 4.06
CA THR A 90 8.00 14.50 2.88
C THR A 90 9.42 14.64 2.34
N LYS A 91 10.39 14.94 3.21
CA LYS A 91 11.78 15.14 2.83
C LYS A 91 12.41 13.82 2.36
N ALA A 92 12.11 12.71 3.04
CA ALA A 92 12.61 11.38 2.64
C ALA A 92 12.12 11.03 1.22
N LEU A 93 10.85 11.27 0.93
CA LEU A 93 10.28 11.02 -0.40
C LEU A 93 10.91 11.94 -1.46
N GLN A 94 11.14 13.22 -1.14
CA GLN A 94 11.85 14.12 -2.06
C GLN A 94 13.25 13.61 -2.37
N GLN A 95 13.95 13.10 -1.38
CA GLN A 95 15.30 12.53 -1.55
C GLN A 95 15.27 11.24 -2.38
N MET A 96 14.15 10.54 -2.42
CA MET A 96 13.94 9.40 -3.30
C MET A 96 13.53 9.81 -4.74
N GLY A 97 13.39 11.10 -5.00
CA GLY A 97 13.12 11.62 -6.34
C GLY A 97 11.68 12.07 -6.59
N PHE A 98 10.83 12.07 -5.58
CA PHE A 98 9.45 12.55 -5.73
C PHE A 98 9.40 14.07 -5.69
N ALA A 99 8.65 14.67 -6.63
CA ALA A 99 8.56 16.12 -6.76
C ALA A 99 7.84 16.77 -5.58
N LYS A 100 8.23 18.00 -5.26
CA LYS A 100 7.58 18.79 -4.22
C LYS A 100 6.09 18.94 -4.47
N ALA A 101 5.33 18.98 -3.39
CA ALA A 101 3.88 19.12 -3.43
C ALA A 101 3.44 20.36 -4.20
N VAL A 102 2.49 20.18 -5.12
CA VAL A 102 1.82 21.25 -5.84
C VAL A 102 0.46 21.53 -5.19
N SER A 103 -0.18 20.50 -4.66
CA SER A 103 -1.49 20.57 -4.00
C SER A 103 -1.67 19.39 -3.05
N LYS A 104 -2.80 19.35 -2.34
CA LYS A 104 -3.16 18.21 -1.50
C LYS A 104 -3.40 16.93 -2.32
N LYS A 105 -3.71 17.06 -3.61
CA LYS A 105 -3.95 15.92 -4.50
C LYS A 105 -2.69 15.49 -5.27
N GLU A 106 -1.73 16.39 -5.41
CA GLU A 106 -0.46 16.14 -6.10
C GLU A 106 0.69 16.46 -5.15
N ASN A 107 1.10 15.46 -4.39
CA ASN A 107 2.19 15.58 -3.43
C ASN A 107 3.07 14.33 -3.44
N GLU A 108 4.15 14.37 -2.69
CA GLU A 108 5.14 13.29 -2.62
C GLU A 108 4.51 11.97 -2.20
N THR A 109 3.63 11.98 -1.20
CA THR A 109 2.97 10.79 -0.67
C THR A 109 2.06 10.13 -1.70
N VAL A 110 1.25 10.93 -2.40
CA VAL A 110 0.35 10.44 -3.45
C VAL A 110 1.17 9.82 -4.59
N ALA A 111 2.21 10.50 -5.06
CA ALA A 111 3.07 10.00 -6.13
C ALA A 111 3.77 8.71 -5.73
N TRP A 112 4.25 8.62 -4.50
CA TRP A 112 4.88 7.41 -3.98
C TRP A 112 3.89 6.25 -3.89
N GLN A 113 2.70 6.49 -3.38
CA GLN A 113 1.64 5.46 -3.30
C GLN A 113 1.26 4.94 -4.68
N GLN A 114 1.16 5.84 -5.67
CA GLN A 114 0.87 5.45 -7.06
C GLN A 114 1.97 4.56 -7.64
N ARG A 115 3.24 4.89 -7.38
CA ARG A 115 4.38 4.08 -7.81
C ARG A 115 4.33 2.69 -7.17
N GLU A 116 4.05 2.62 -5.86
CA GLU A 116 3.98 1.35 -5.13
C GLU A 116 2.80 0.50 -5.60
N ARG A 117 1.66 1.12 -5.90
CA ARG A 117 0.51 0.41 -6.49
C ARG A 117 0.82 -0.12 -7.88
N ALA A 118 1.51 0.68 -8.70
CA ALA A 118 1.92 0.26 -10.04
C ALA A 118 2.85 -0.96 -9.97
N TYR A 119 3.79 -0.96 -9.05
CA TYR A 119 4.69 -2.08 -8.82
C TYR A 119 3.93 -3.33 -8.38
N LEU A 120 3.01 -3.19 -7.43
CA LEU A 120 2.18 -4.30 -6.96
C LEU A 120 1.32 -4.86 -8.10
N THR A 121 0.73 -3.99 -8.92
CA THR A 121 -0.06 -4.37 -10.09
C THR A 121 0.79 -5.16 -11.08
N GLU A 122 2.02 -4.73 -11.32
CA GLU A 122 2.97 -5.42 -12.19
C GLU A 122 3.27 -6.84 -11.69
N LEU A 123 3.49 -6.99 -10.38
CA LEU A 123 3.68 -8.31 -9.76
C LEU A 123 2.45 -9.21 -9.94
N CYS A 124 1.26 -8.64 -9.80
CA CYS A 124 0.01 -9.36 -10.02
C CYS A 124 -0.12 -9.82 -11.48
N GLN A 125 0.19 -8.95 -12.42
CA GLN A 125 0.11 -9.24 -13.86
C GLN A 125 1.10 -10.34 -14.25
N GLU A 126 2.28 -10.36 -13.67
CA GLU A 126 3.28 -11.43 -13.89
C GLU A 126 2.75 -12.81 -13.47
N LYS A 127 1.85 -12.84 -12.49
CA LYS A 127 1.18 -14.06 -12.03
C LYS A 127 -0.13 -14.34 -12.76
N GLY A 128 -0.49 -13.52 -13.76
CA GLY A 128 -1.74 -13.68 -14.51
C GLY A 128 -2.98 -13.18 -13.77
N ILE A 129 -2.83 -12.33 -12.76
CA ILE A 129 -3.94 -11.77 -12.01
C ILE A 129 -4.27 -10.38 -12.55
N ASP A 130 -5.52 -10.19 -12.99
CA ASP A 130 -6.01 -8.89 -13.43
C ASP A 130 -6.40 -8.05 -12.21
N VAL A 131 -5.87 -6.82 -12.16
CA VAL A 131 -6.14 -5.88 -11.08
C VAL A 131 -7.09 -4.81 -11.60
N GLU A 132 -8.28 -4.73 -10.99
CA GLU A 132 -9.19 -3.63 -11.23
C GLU A 132 -8.73 -2.42 -10.43
N VAL A 133 -8.47 -1.32 -11.14
CA VAL A 133 -8.19 -0.05 -10.49
C VAL A 133 -9.54 0.62 -10.21
N LEU A 134 -10.01 0.50 -8.98
CA LEU A 134 -11.14 1.27 -8.51
C LEU A 134 -10.67 2.72 -8.37
N GLY A 135 -11.23 3.63 -9.15
CA GLY A 135 -10.81 5.04 -9.19
C GLY A 135 -11.13 5.86 -7.93
N ILE A 136 -11.18 5.20 -6.77
CA ILE A 136 -11.49 5.84 -5.48
C ILE A 136 -10.20 5.93 -4.69
N GLN A 137 -9.70 7.17 -4.52
CA GLN A 137 -8.58 7.44 -3.61
C GLN A 137 -9.13 7.61 -2.20
N ARG A 138 -9.06 6.56 -1.42
CA ARG A 138 -9.61 6.54 -0.05
C ARG A 138 -8.97 7.56 0.89
N ASP A 139 -7.70 7.87 0.66
CA ASP A 139 -6.90 8.73 1.55
C ASP A 139 -7.30 10.20 1.53
N ASN A 140 -8.09 10.63 0.52
CA ASN A 140 -8.46 12.02 0.31
C ASN A 140 -9.96 12.31 0.52
N LEU A 141 -10.71 11.30 0.97
CA LEU A 141 -12.15 11.44 1.16
C LEU A 141 -12.46 11.63 2.64
N THR A 142 -13.38 12.57 2.93
CA THR A 142 -14.01 12.62 4.25
C THR A 142 -14.84 11.35 4.44
N LEU A 143 -15.17 11.00 5.68
CA LEU A 143 -15.97 9.81 5.95
C LEU A 143 -17.32 9.81 5.22
N PRO A 144 -18.09 10.91 5.16
CA PRO A 144 -19.32 10.97 4.36
C PRO A 144 -19.09 10.76 2.86
N GLU A 145 -18.03 11.37 2.31
CA GLU A 145 -17.67 11.20 0.89
C GLU A 145 -17.28 9.77 0.57
N TYR A 146 -16.51 9.16 1.46
CA TYR A 146 -16.11 7.75 1.34
C TYR A 146 -17.34 6.83 1.34
N LYS A 147 -18.26 7.02 2.27
CA LYS A 147 -19.49 6.24 2.35
C LYS A 147 -20.37 6.40 1.10
N ALA A 148 -20.48 7.62 0.58
CA ALA A 148 -21.23 7.90 -0.65
C ALA A 148 -20.58 7.21 -1.86
N ALA A 149 -19.26 7.26 -1.97
CA ALA A 149 -18.52 6.61 -3.05
C ALA A 149 -18.68 5.08 -2.98
N MET A 150 -18.61 4.49 -1.79
CA MET A 150 -18.80 3.05 -1.60
C MET A 150 -20.22 2.60 -1.96
N ARG A 151 -21.25 3.38 -1.66
CA ARG A 151 -22.63 3.09 -2.07
C ARG A 151 -22.80 3.07 -3.59
N LYS A 152 -22.11 3.98 -4.29
CA LYS A 152 -22.12 3.99 -5.76
C LYS A 152 -21.46 2.74 -6.33
N VAL A 153 -20.35 2.32 -5.76
CA VAL A 153 -19.64 1.10 -6.17
C VAL A 153 -20.56 -0.12 -5.96
N GLU A 154 -21.19 -0.25 -4.80
CA GLU A 154 -22.12 -1.33 -4.49
C GLU A 154 -23.29 -1.38 -5.47
N LYS A 155 -23.88 -0.22 -5.80
CA LYS A 155 -24.95 -0.13 -6.80
C LYS A 155 -24.51 -0.60 -8.18
N LEU A 156 -23.31 -0.23 -8.61
CA LEU A 156 -22.75 -0.66 -9.90
C LEU A 156 -22.50 -2.17 -9.91
N GLU A 157 -22.00 -2.73 -8.82
CA GLU A 157 -21.79 -4.17 -8.68
C GLU A 157 -23.11 -4.95 -8.71
N GLN A 158 -24.18 -4.43 -8.12
CA GLN A 158 -25.50 -5.05 -8.11
C GLN A 158 -26.17 -5.04 -9.48
N ASN A 159 -25.83 -4.08 -10.35
CA ASN A 159 -26.43 -3.95 -11.69
C ASN A 159 -25.67 -4.73 -12.77
N LEU A 160 -24.60 -5.42 -12.40
CA LEU A 160 -23.87 -6.34 -13.26
C LEU A 160 -24.42 -7.75 -13.08
#